data_b19f87a1668ff1fd9ed35435356df838
#
_entry.id   b19f87a1668ff1fd9ed35435356df838
#
_cell.length_a   1.000
_cell.length_b   1.000
_cell.length_c   1.000
_cell.angle_alpha   90.00
_cell.angle_beta   90.00
_cell.angle_gamma   90.00
#
_symmetry.space_group_name_H-M   'P 1'
#
loop_
_entity.id
_entity.type
_entity.pdbx_description
1 polymer ?
#
loop_
_entity_poly.entity_id
_entity_poly.type
_entity_poly.pdbx_seq_one_letter_code
_entity_poly.pdbx_strand_id
1 'polypeptide(L)'
;MRTLWFHRGAVLLLAAWAAACTGRAERGAEGPLVVFNAGSLARPIRAALDTFARREGIPVAQESAGSLESARKLTELGKIPDLIALADAEVFPRYLMPDFVDGYVEFAHNRMVLAYTDRSRFAAEVTGENWWHVMLRPGVEVGRSDPELDPNGYRTLLVWQLSERFYGERGLAARLAAASPARNVRPKEADLVGLLQAGEFDFIWSYESMARALGLPYVSLPTEVDLSEPAQAARYAEASVTVRGARAGDQVTFKGTPIVYGFAVPRAAPHRALGERFAAFLLSPDGRAILRREGLDAFELARPVGTVGAWADDVMRAKVP
;
A
#
# COMPACT_ATOMS: atom_id res chain seq x y z
N MET A 1 -19.59 -84.19 40.00
CA MET A 1 -21.07 -83.98 40.10
C MET A 1 -21.35 -82.53 39.83
N ARG A 2 -22.23 -82.32 38.83
CA ARG A 2 -23.08 -81.06 38.56
C ARG A 2 -22.34 -79.81 38.16
N THR A 3 -22.55 -79.21 37.11
CA THR A 3 -23.53 -78.96 35.98
C THR A 3 -23.15 -77.63 35.49
N LEU A 4 -22.71 -77.51 34.27
CA LEU A 4 -23.28 -76.94 33.09
C LEU A 4 -24.30 -75.75 33.27
N TRP A 5 -24.11 -74.65 32.61
CA TRP A 5 -24.95 -74.11 31.56
C TRP A 5 -24.95 -72.55 31.47
N PHE A 6 -24.77 -72.10 30.20
CA PHE A 6 -25.29 -70.86 29.55
C PHE A 6 -24.71 -69.50 29.98
N HIS A 7 -24.09 -68.76 29.08
CA HIS A 7 -24.85 -67.92 28.12
C HIS A 7 -23.96 -67.53 26.92
N ARG A 8 -24.32 -68.02 25.76
CA ARG A 8 -24.05 -67.38 24.46
C ARG A 8 -25.07 -66.26 24.30
N GLY A 9 -24.62 -65.07 23.90
CA GLY A 9 -25.53 -64.07 23.37
C GLY A 9 -25.30 -62.66 23.91
N ALA A 10 -24.26 -61.99 23.47
CA ALA A 10 -24.18 -60.48 23.44
C ALA A 10 -22.92 -60.02 22.68
N VAL A 11 -22.78 -60.47 21.44
CA VAL A 11 -21.78 -59.90 20.49
C VAL A 11 -22.49 -59.67 19.18
N LEU A 12 -23.26 -58.60 19.07
CA LEU A 12 -23.83 -58.15 17.78
C LEU A 12 -24.63 -56.84 17.94
N LEU A 13 -24.05 -55.74 18.53
CA LEU A 13 -24.66 -54.40 18.50
C LEU A 13 -23.64 -53.26 18.76
N LEU A 14 -22.40 -53.39 18.30
CA LEU A 14 -21.39 -52.31 18.39
C LEU A 14 -20.68 -52.03 17.06
N ALA A 15 -21.32 -52.30 15.93
CA ALA A 15 -20.74 -52.09 14.58
C ALA A 15 -21.51 -51.05 13.72
N ALA A 16 -22.31 -50.17 14.32
CA ALA A 16 -23.12 -49.20 13.52
C ALA A 16 -22.90 -47.74 13.88
N TRP A 17 -21.85 -47.36 14.61
CA TRP A 17 -21.59 -45.95 14.94
C TRP A 17 -20.25 -45.40 14.46
N ALA A 18 -19.57 -46.10 13.58
CA ALA A 18 -18.27 -45.64 13.03
C ALA A 18 -18.35 -45.07 11.57
N ALA A 19 -19.56 -44.84 11.02
CA ALA A 19 -19.72 -44.40 9.63
C ALA A 19 -20.36 -43.00 9.45
N ALA A 20 -20.42 -42.17 10.48
CA ALA A 20 -21.02 -40.84 10.39
C ALA A 20 -19.99 -39.68 10.57
N CYS A 21 -18.70 -39.92 10.52
CA CYS A 21 -17.64 -38.88 10.64
C CYS A 21 -16.76 -38.76 9.41
N THR A 22 -17.22 -39.21 8.22
CA THR A 22 -16.47 -39.00 6.96
C THR A 22 -17.23 -38.10 6.02
N GLY A 23 -17.33 -36.81 6.38
CA GLY A 23 -18.03 -35.83 5.51
C GLY A 23 -17.77 -34.39 5.83
N ARG A 24 -16.93 -34.06 6.80
CA ARG A 24 -16.38 -32.72 6.93
C ARG A 24 -15.00 -32.76 6.30
N ALA A 25 -14.98 -32.53 4.97
CA ALA A 25 -13.72 -32.22 4.29
C ALA A 25 -13.00 -31.24 5.22
N GLU A 26 -11.85 -31.62 5.72
CA GLU A 26 -10.85 -30.74 6.29
C GLU A 26 -10.66 -29.62 5.26
N ARG A 27 -11.37 -28.50 5.42
CA ARG A 27 -10.86 -27.22 4.93
C ARG A 27 -9.64 -27.00 5.80
N GLY A 28 -8.52 -27.58 5.31
CA GLY A 28 -7.26 -27.68 5.97
C GLY A 28 -6.91 -26.33 6.53
N ALA A 29 -6.19 -26.35 7.59
CA ALA A 29 -5.53 -25.21 8.18
C ALA A 29 -4.55 -24.58 7.15
N GLU A 30 -5.11 -23.93 6.11
CA GLU A 30 -4.36 -22.95 5.34
C GLU A 30 -3.98 -21.88 6.36
N GLY A 31 -2.70 -21.57 6.48
CA GLY A 31 -2.22 -20.50 7.34
C GLY A 31 -2.92 -19.17 7.01
N PRO A 32 -2.70 -18.09 7.76
CA PRO A 32 -3.31 -16.80 7.48
C PRO A 32 -2.90 -16.30 6.10
N LEU A 33 -3.83 -15.66 5.38
CA LEU A 33 -3.47 -14.85 4.22
C LEU A 33 -2.60 -13.68 4.70
N VAL A 34 -1.35 -13.63 4.27
CA VAL A 34 -0.38 -12.59 4.66
C VAL A 34 -0.26 -11.54 3.57
N VAL A 35 -0.53 -10.28 3.92
CA VAL A 35 -0.43 -9.15 2.99
C VAL A 35 0.57 -8.13 3.49
N PHE A 36 1.57 -7.80 2.65
CA PHE A 36 2.45 -6.65 2.86
C PHE A 36 1.92 -5.46 2.07
N ASN A 37 1.87 -4.29 2.68
CA ASN A 37 1.41 -3.10 1.99
C ASN A 37 2.13 -1.82 2.41
N ALA A 38 2.08 -0.82 1.52
CA ALA A 38 2.52 0.54 1.81
C ALA A 38 1.71 1.17 2.96
N GLY A 39 2.31 2.10 3.70
CA GLY A 39 1.66 2.79 4.82
C GLY A 39 0.33 3.45 4.44
N SER A 40 0.27 4.13 3.30
CA SER A 40 -0.96 4.75 2.77
C SER A 40 -2.07 3.76 2.39
N LEU A 41 -1.71 2.50 2.18
CA LEU A 41 -2.65 1.40 1.90
C LEU A 41 -3.11 0.66 3.17
N ALA A 42 -2.62 1.01 4.37
CA ALA A 42 -2.91 0.27 5.59
C ALA A 42 -4.41 0.16 5.87
N ARG A 43 -5.15 1.27 5.81
CA ARG A 43 -6.59 1.30 6.04
C ARG A 43 -7.40 0.65 4.90
N PRO A 44 -7.24 1.03 3.62
CA PRO A 44 -8.02 0.43 2.55
C PRO A 44 -7.78 -1.09 2.41
N ILE A 45 -6.55 -1.56 2.55
CA ILE A 45 -6.25 -3.00 2.53
C ILE A 45 -6.82 -3.70 3.77
N ARG A 46 -6.77 -3.08 4.98
CA ARG A 46 -7.38 -3.66 6.17
C ARG A 46 -8.88 -3.87 5.99
N ALA A 47 -9.60 -2.85 5.52
CA ALA A 47 -11.03 -2.94 5.28
C ALA A 47 -11.41 -4.02 4.24
N ALA A 48 -10.59 -4.15 3.20
CA ALA A 48 -10.75 -5.20 2.19
C ALA A 48 -10.47 -6.59 2.77
N LEU A 49 -9.37 -6.75 3.53
CA LEU A 49 -9.00 -8.00 4.20
C LEU A 49 -10.07 -8.46 5.19
N ASP A 50 -10.61 -7.56 6.01
CA ASP A 50 -11.67 -7.91 6.97
C ASP A 50 -12.94 -8.41 6.28
N THR A 51 -13.27 -7.83 5.13
CA THR A 51 -14.43 -8.27 4.35
C THR A 51 -14.16 -9.61 3.68
N PHE A 52 -12.98 -9.78 3.09
CA PHE A 52 -12.58 -11.03 2.46
C PHE A 52 -12.47 -12.17 3.48
N ALA A 53 -11.84 -11.92 4.64
CA ALA A 53 -11.71 -12.89 5.73
C ALA A 53 -13.07 -13.42 6.22
N ARG A 54 -14.06 -12.53 6.38
CA ARG A 54 -15.43 -12.93 6.76
C ARG A 54 -16.11 -13.78 5.68
N ARG A 55 -15.89 -13.49 4.39
CA ARG A 55 -16.48 -14.25 3.28
C ARG A 55 -15.86 -15.64 3.12
N GLU A 56 -14.54 -15.72 3.24
CA GLU A 56 -13.80 -16.96 3.06
C GLU A 56 -13.70 -17.81 4.34
N GLY A 57 -13.96 -17.23 5.52
CA GLY A 57 -13.83 -17.92 6.80
C GLY A 57 -12.37 -18.23 7.18
N ILE A 58 -11.42 -17.35 6.80
CA ILE A 58 -9.97 -17.56 6.98
C ILE A 58 -9.34 -16.49 7.87
N PRO A 59 -8.24 -16.81 8.57
CA PRO A 59 -7.44 -15.80 9.25
C PRO A 59 -6.64 -14.97 8.24
N VAL A 60 -6.36 -13.70 8.61
CA VAL A 60 -5.55 -12.77 7.80
C VAL A 60 -4.51 -12.08 8.67
N ALA A 61 -3.35 -11.80 8.09
CA ALA A 61 -2.29 -11.00 8.68
C ALA A 61 -1.89 -9.88 7.72
N GLN A 62 -1.64 -8.71 8.28
CA GLN A 62 -1.25 -7.53 7.50
C GLN A 62 0.00 -6.90 8.10
N GLU A 63 0.97 -6.61 7.27
CA GLU A 63 2.16 -5.85 7.64
C GLU A 63 2.26 -4.60 6.77
N SER A 64 2.28 -3.41 7.43
CA SER A 64 2.34 -2.11 6.75
C SER A 64 3.68 -1.43 7.00
N ALA A 65 4.39 -1.09 5.92
CA ALA A 65 5.69 -0.42 5.95
C ALA A 65 5.82 0.56 4.78
N GLY A 66 6.96 1.23 4.61
CA GLY A 66 7.24 1.94 3.37
C GLY A 66 7.36 0.96 2.19
N SER A 67 7.04 1.39 0.96
CA SER A 67 7.05 0.46 -0.19
C SER A 67 8.44 -0.10 -0.48
N LEU A 68 9.50 0.72 -0.36
CA LEU A 68 10.87 0.27 -0.56
C LEU A 68 11.31 -0.67 0.58
N GLU A 69 10.90 -0.37 1.81
CA GLU A 69 11.13 -1.25 2.94
C GLU A 69 10.42 -2.60 2.73
N SER A 70 9.15 -2.59 2.32
CA SER A 70 8.39 -3.81 2.02
C SER A 70 9.04 -4.64 0.92
N ALA A 71 9.50 -4.01 -0.17
CA ALA A 71 10.21 -4.71 -1.24
C ALA A 71 11.52 -5.33 -0.72
N ARG A 72 12.31 -4.62 0.09
CA ARG A 72 13.55 -5.15 0.67
C ARG A 72 13.33 -6.30 1.67
N LYS A 73 12.17 -6.38 2.32
CA LYS A 73 11.82 -7.58 3.11
C LYS A 73 11.81 -8.86 2.27
N LEU A 74 11.38 -8.76 1.01
CA LEU A 74 11.48 -9.89 0.08
C LEU A 74 12.92 -10.12 -0.37
N THR A 75 13.60 -9.06 -0.83
CA THR A 75 14.92 -9.18 -1.50
C THR A 75 16.09 -9.42 -0.55
N GLU A 76 16.05 -8.85 0.66
CA GLU A 76 17.14 -8.95 1.65
C GLU A 76 16.84 -9.94 2.78
N LEU A 77 15.56 -10.08 3.19
CA LEU A 77 15.19 -10.89 4.37
C LEU A 77 14.49 -12.21 4.01
N GLY A 78 14.17 -12.44 2.72
CA GLY A 78 13.46 -13.64 2.28
C GLY A 78 12.03 -13.76 2.84
N LYS A 79 11.44 -12.67 3.34
CA LYS A 79 10.05 -12.67 3.84
C LYS A 79 9.09 -12.51 2.66
N ILE A 80 8.39 -13.57 2.32
CA ILE A 80 7.47 -13.61 1.19
C ILE A 80 6.02 -13.57 1.69
N PRO A 81 5.21 -12.53 1.34
CA PRO A 81 3.79 -12.49 1.62
C PRO A 81 2.99 -13.25 0.54
N ASP A 82 1.68 -13.40 0.75
CA ASP A 82 0.77 -13.92 -0.27
C ASP A 82 0.35 -12.85 -1.28
N LEU A 83 0.37 -11.58 -0.88
CA LEU A 83 0.20 -10.42 -1.74
C LEU A 83 1.01 -9.24 -1.23
N ILE A 84 1.63 -8.49 -2.14
CA ILE A 84 2.31 -7.23 -1.84
C ILE A 84 1.65 -6.08 -2.61
N ALA A 85 1.26 -5.01 -1.90
CA ALA A 85 0.63 -3.82 -2.46
C ALA A 85 1.44 -2.56 -2.12
N LEU A 86 1.88 -1.84 -3.14
CA LEU A 86 2.85 -0.74 -3.04
C LEU A 86 2.25 0.58 -3.52
N ALA A 87 2.70 1.68 -2.91
CA ALA A 87 2.28 3.03 -3.25
C ALA A 87 2.99 3.58 -4.51
N ASP A 88 3.91 2.82 -5.07
CA ASP A 88 4.56 3.12 -6.34
C ASP A 88 4.73 1.86 -7.19
N ALA A 89 4.08 1.85 -8.35
CA ALA A 89 4.16 0.76 -9.33
C ALA A 89 5.59 0.57 -9.88
N GLU A 90 6.40 1.64 -9.94
CA GLU A 90 7.79 1.60 -10.38
C GLU A 90 8.72 0.76 -9.47
N VAL A 91 8.30 0.47 -8.25
CA VAL A 91 9.07 -0.38 -7.34
C VAL A 91 9.09 -1.83 -7.84
N PHE A 92 8.03 -2.32 -8.50
CA PHE A 92 7.98 -3.69 -9.01
C PHE A 92 9.11 -3.98 -10.01
N PRO A 93 9.24 -3.25 -11.14
CA PRO A 93 10.30 -3.53 -12.10
C PRO A 93 11.70 -3.26 -11.56
N ARG A 94 11.86 -2.37 -10.57
CA ARG A 94 13.18 -1.97 -10.05
C ARG A 94 13.70 -2.83 -8.91
N TYR A 95 12.81 -3.46 -8.13
CA TYR A 95 13.18 -4.23 -6.93
C TYR A 95 12.76 -5.70 -6.99
N LEU A 96 11.62 -6.02 -7.63
CA LEU A 96 10.98 -7.32 -7.49
C LEU A 96 10.95 -8.15 -8.77
N MET A 97 11.01 -7.51 -9.94
CA MET A 97 11.05 -8.23 -11.23
C MET A 97 12.49 -8.44 -11.71
N PRO A 98 12.77 -9.57 -12.36
CA PRO A 98 11.88 -10.72 -12.54
C PRO A 98 11.95 -11.73 -11.38
N ASP A 99 12.76 -11.51 -10.34
CA ASP A 99 13.15 -12.52 -9.36
C ASP A 99 12.00 -12.96 -8.43
N PHE A 100 11.13 -12.03 -8.04
CA PHE A 100 10.05 -12.28 -7.04
C PHE A 100 8.66 -12.28 -7.65
N VAL A 101 8.43 -11.50 -8.70
CA VAL A 101 7.14 -11.40 -9.41
C VAL A 101 7.36 -11.39 -10.92
N ASP A 102 6.41 -11.95 -11.68
CA ASP A 102 6.42 -11.94 -13.16
C ASP A 102 5.70 -10.73 -13.73
N GLY A 103 4.91 -10.07 -12.92
CA GLY A 103 4.12 -8.90 -13.25
C GLY A 103 3.38 -8.36 -12.04
N TYR A 104 2.69 -7.26 -12.24
CA TYR A 104 1.89 -6.58 -11.23
C TYR A 104 0.65 -5.95 -11.86
N VAL A 105 -0.29 -5.52 -11.02
CA VAL A 105 -1.51 -4.84 -11.46
C VAL A 105 -1.50 -3.42 -10.91
N GLU A 106 -1.61 -2.44 -11.79
CA GLU A 106 -1.89 -1.05 -11.42
C GLU A 106 -3.38 -0.89 -11.15
N PHE A 107 -3.73 -0.30 -10.01
CA PHE A 107 -5.12 -0.34 -9.55
C PHE A 107 -5.68 0.98 -8.99
N ALA A 108 -4.85 1.98 -8.74
CA ALA A 108 -5.29 3.27 -8.19
C ALA A 108 -4.32 4.41 -8.54
N HIS A 109 -4.88 5.64 -8.56
CA HIS A 109 -4.12 6.90 -8.63
C HIS A 109 -3.94 7.53 -7.25
N ASN A 110 -3.05 8.54 -7.20
CA ASN A 110 -2.94 9.44 -6.08
C ASN A 110 -2.31 10.79 -6.51
N ARG A 111 -2.18 11.71 -5.55
CA ARG A 111 -1.42 12.95 -5.69
C ARG A 111 -0.78 13.34 -4.37
N MET A 112 0.26 14.17 -4.47
CA MET A 112 0.92 14.76 -3.32
C MET A 112 0.15 15.98 -2.84
N VAL A 113 -0.03 16.08 -1.53
CA VAL A 113 -0.68 17.20 -0.85
C VAL A 113 0.08 17.58 0.40
N LEU A 114 -0.20 18.76 0.95
CA LEU A 114 0.20 19.15 2.30
C LEU A 114 -1.02 19.02 3.22
N ALA A 115 -1.01 18.03 4.12
CA ALA A 115 -2.05 17.85 5.12
C ALA A 115 -1.71 18.63 6.39
N TYR A 116 -2.76 19.15 7.07
CA TYR A 116 -2.64 19.96 8.27
C TYR A 116 -3.85 19.75 9.20
N THR A 117 -3.91 20.45 10.32
CA THR A 117 -5.06 20.49 11.23
C THR A 117 -5.50 21.93 11.46
N ASP A 118 -6.68 22.15 11.99
CA ASP A 118 -7.17 23.49 12.37
C ASP A 118 -6.27 24.20 13.40
N ARG A 119 -5.40 23.45 14.08
CA ARG A 119 -4.45 23.98 15.07
C ARG A 119 -3.06 24.27 14.47
N SER A 120 -2.84 23.91 13.20
CA SER A 120 -1.58 24.15 12.51
C SER A 120 -1.32 25.64 12.34
N ARG A 121 -0.10 26.08 12.57
CA ARG A 121 0.30 27.48 12.36
C ARG A 121 0.06 27.86 10.90
N PHE A 122 -0.55 29.02 10.69
CA PHE A 122 -0.89 29.52 9.34
C PHE A 122 -1.88 28.67 8.54
N ALA A 123 -2.66 27.80 9.19
CA ALA A 123 -3.69 26.99 8.54
C ALA A 123 -4.70 27.83 7.72
N ALA A 124 -5.06 29.02 8.23
CA ALA A 124 -6.00 29.93 7.55
C ALA A 124 -5.38 30.73 6.38
N GLU A 125 -4.04 30.70 6.25
CA GLU A 125 -3.33 31.50 5.24
C GLU A 125 -2.79 30.66 4.08
N VAL A 126 -2.57 29.35 4.30
CA VAL A 126 -1.93 28.49 3.34
C VAL A 126 -2.87 28.16 2.16
N THR A 127 -2.35 28.26 0.95
CA THR A 127 -3.04 27.94 -0.30
C THR A 127 -2.13 27.16 -1.24
N GLY A 128 -2.68 26.60 -2.33
CA GLY A 128 -1.89 25.93 -3.38
C GLY A 128 -0.88 26.83 -4.09
N GLU A 129 -1.06 28.16 -4.02
CA GLU A 129 -0.17 29.13 -4.65
C GLU A 129 0.95 29.59 -3.72
N ASN A 130 0.70 29.66 -2.40
CA ASN A 130 1.65 30.25 -1.44
C ASN A 130 2.26 29.24 -0.46
N TRP A 131 1.92 27.94 -0.56
CA TRP A 131 2.30 26.93 0.40
C TRP A 131 3.80 26.92 0.74
N TRP A 132 4.65 27.09 -0.25
CA TRP A 132 6.10 27.07 -0.05
C TRP A 132 6.62 28.27 0.72
N HIS A 133 5.98 29.44 0.59
CA HIS A 133 6.27 30.60 1.43
C HIS A 133 5.91 30.31 2.89
N VAL A 134 4.77 29.66 3.13
CA VAL A 134 4.32 29.29 4.47
C VAL A 134 5.27 28.26 5.10
N MET A 135 5.66 27.22 4.33
CA MET A 135 6.60 26.20 4.82
C MET A 135 7.97 26.75 5.23
N LEU A 136 8.38 27.87 4.64
CA LEU A 136 9.67 28.50 4.91
C LEU A 136 9.62 29.56 6.05
N ARG A 137 8.45 29.79 6.65
CA ARG A 137 8.34 30.73 7.79
C ARG A 137 9.04 30.18 9.02
N PRO A 138 9.71 31.07 9.81
CA PRO A 138 10.35 30.65 11.06
C PRO A 138 9.39 29.94 12.00
N GLY A 139 9.81 28.81 12.52
CA GLY A 139 9.08 28.04 13.51
C GLY A 139 7.99 27.11 12.93
N VAL A 140 7.75 27.10 11.62
CA VAL A 140 6.87 26.09 10.99
C VAL A 140 7.58 24.75 10.98
N GLU A 141 6.93 23.71 11.51
CA GLU A 141 7.44 22.34 11.54
C GLU A 141 6.75 21.49 10.45
N VAL A 142 7.53 21.01 9.50
CA VAL A 142 7.04 20.22 8.36
C VAL A 142 7.57 18.80 8.41
N GLY A 143 6.68 17.83 8.54
CA GLY A 143 7.01 16.40 8.55
C GLY A 143 7.00 15.78 7.14
N ARG A 144 7.90 14.82 6.89
CA ARG A 144 7.93 13.99 5.68
C ARG A 144 8.39 12.59 5.98
N SER A 145 8.09 11.64 5.09
CA SER A 145 8.64 10.29 5.22
C SER A 145 10.08 10.19 4.69
N ASP A 146 10.74 9.09 5.07
CA ASP A 146 12.11 8.81 4.66
C ASP A 146 12.15 8.36 3.18
N PRO A 147 12.87 9.07 2.30
CA PRO A 147 12.97 8.72 0.89
C PRO A 147 13.63 7.36 0.64
N GLU A 148 14.43 6.86 1.59
CA GLU A 148 15.06 5.55 1.50
C GLU A 148 14.10 4.39 1.81
N LEU A 149 12.95 4.66 2.41
CA LEU A 149 12.00 3.65 2.89
C LEU A 149 10.63 3.76 2.21
N ASP A 150 10.18 4.98 1.90
CA ASP A 150 8.80 5.27 1.51
C ASP A 150 8.72 6.17 0.26
N PRO A 151 7.91 5.80 -0.76
CA PRO A 151 7.67 6.63 -1.93
C PRO A 151 7.18 8.05 -1.64
N ASN A 152 6.37 8.28 -0.59
CA ASN A 152 5.99 9.63 -0.19
C ASN A 152 7.24 10.50 0.08
N GLY A 153 8.28 9.94 0.70
CA GLY A 153 9.53 10.63 1.00
C GLY A 153 10.26 11.09 -0.26
N TYR A 154 10.57 10.20 -1.21
CA TYR A 154 11.26 10.61 -2.43
C TYR A 154 10.35 11.45 -3.35
N ARG A 155 9.04 11.23 -3.35
CA ARG A 155 8.09 12.09 -4.07
C ARG A 155 8.03 13.50 -3.51
N THR A 156 8.15 13.66 -2.20
CA THR A 156 8.33 14.99 -1.57
C THR A 156 9.53 15.72 -2.17
N LEU A 157 10.67 15.03 -2.31
CA LEU A 157 11.88 15.62 -2.89
C LEU A 157 11.69 15.94 -4.39
N LEU A 158 10.96 15.10 -5.13
CA LEU A 158 10.59 15.37 -6.53
C LEU A 158 9.70 16.61 -6.65
N VAL A 159 8.66 16.72 -5.81
CA VAL A 159 7.78 17.89 -5.76
C VAL A 159 8.57 19.17 -5.49
N TRP A 160 9.54 19.14 -4.58
CA TRP A 160 10.38 20.32 -4.30
C TRP A 160 11.21 20.76 -5.51
N GLN A 161 11.80 19.79 -6.26
CA GLN A 161 12.55 20.08 -7.49
C GLN A 161 11.63 20.63 -8.60
N LEU A 162 10.44 20.04 -8.76
CA LEU A 162 9.43 20.53 -9.73
C LEU A 162 8.93 21.92 -9.37
N SER A 163 8.71 22.19 -8.08
CA SER A 163 8.27 23.49 -7.58
C SER A 163 9.31 24.58 -7.81
N GLU A 164 10.60 24.28 -7.60
CA GLU A 164 11.70 25.20 -7.90
C GLU A 164 11.63 25.69 -9.35
N ARG A 165 11.39 24.78 -10.30
CA ARG A 165 11.25 25.11 -11.71
C ARG A 165 9.94 25.81 -12.03
N PHE A 166 8.83 25.33 -11.46
CA PHE A 166 7.48 25.86 -11.73
C PHE A 166 7.34 27.32 -11.27
N TYR A 167 7.82 27.64 -10.07
CA TYR A 167 7.76 29.00 -9.52
C TYR A 167 8.96 29.88 -9.97
N GLY A 168 9.97 29.32 -10.64
CA GLY A 168 11.17 30.06 -11.03
C GLY A 168 12.05 30.48 -9.84
N GLU A 169 11.88 29.84 -8.67
CA GLU A 169 12.53 30.18 -7.40
C GLU A 169 13.80 29.38 -7.19
N ARG A 170 14.93 29.88 -7.70
CA ARG A 170 16.24 29.20 -7.59
C ARG A 170 16.60 28.85 -6.15
N GLY A 171 16.96 27.59 -5.91
CA GLY A 171 17.34 27.06 -4.59
C GLY A 171 16.14 26.76 -3.68
N LEU A 172 14.90 26.78 -4.18
CA LEU A 172 13.71 26.48 -3.39
C LEU A 172 13.76 25.05 -2.80
N ALA A 173 14.15 24.06 -3.61
CA ALA A 173 14.24 22.68 -3.15
C ALA A 173 15.19 22.53 -1.96
N ALA A 174 16.35 23.18 -2.01
CA ALA A 174 17.32 23.17 -0.91
C ALA A 174 16.79 23.88 0.35
N ARG A 175 16.08 25.01 0.19
CA ARG A 175 15.44 25.72 1.32
C ARG A 175 14.36 24.88 1.98
N LEU A 176 13.51 24.20 1.20
CA LEU A 176 12.48 23.29 1.73
C LEU A 176 13.10 22.09 2.44
N ALA A 177 14.20 21.54 1.91
CA ALA A 177 14.94 20.46 2.56
C ALA A 177 15.52 20.92 3.93
N ALA A 178 16.05 22.13 4.02
CA ALA A 178 16.54 22.69 5.26
C ALA A 178 15.41 22.97 6.27
N ALA A 179 14.21 23.36 5.79
CA ALA A 179 13.03 23.56 6.63
C ALA A 179 12.39 22.26 7.14
N SER A 180 12.73 21.09 6.54
CA SER A 180 12.31 19.76 6.99
C SER A 180 13.52 18.90 7.35
N PRO A 181 14.23 19.20 8.48
CA PRO A 181 15.44 18.52 8.89
C PRO A 181 15.20 17.06 9.28
N ALA A 182 16.29 16.30 9.50
CA ALA A 182 16.24 14.87 9.83
C ALA A 182 15.32 14.53 11.03
N ARG A 183 15.21 15.41 12.02
CA ARG A 183 14.29 15.22 13.16
C ARG A 183 12.82 15.18 12.75
N ASN A 184 12.47 15.72 11.59
CA ASN A 184 11.11 15.77 11.04
C ASN A 184 10.82 14.61 10.06
N VAL A 185 11.74 13.67 9.93
CA VAL A 185 11.62 12.52 9.04
C VAL A 185 11.11 11.30 9.83
N ARG A 186 10.16 10.56 9.25
CA ARG A 186 9.65 9.31 9.81
C ARG A 186 9.75 8.19 8.77
N PRO A 187 9.82 6.92 9.19
CA PRO A 187 9.98 5.78 8.28
C PRO A 187 8.92 5.72 7.17
N LYS A 188 7.67 6.10 7.48
CA LYS A 188 6.55 6.06 6.53
C LYS A 188 5.56 7.19 6.78
N GLU A 189 4.75 7.51 5.77
CA GLU A 189 3.72 8.55 5.83
C GLU A 189 2.77 8.38 7.01
N ALA A 190 2.30 7.17 7.28
CA ALA A 190 1.35 6.91 8.36
C ALA A 190 1.86 7.33 9.76
N ASP A 191 3.18 7.31 9.97
CA ASP A 191 3.79 7.70 11.24
C ASP A 191 3.76 9.23 11.47
N LEU A 192 3.58 10.02 10.41
CA LEU A 192 3.48 11.47 10.48
C LEU A 192 2.13 11.95 11.03
N VAL A 193 1.07 11.19 10.77
CA VAL A 193 -0.31 11.58 11.10
C VAL A 193 -0.49 11.77 12.61
N GLY A 194 0.01 10.85 13.43
CA GLY A 194 -0.08 10.96 14.88
C GLY A 194 0.62 12.21 15.43
N LEU A 195 1.78 12.57 14.86
CA LEU A 195 2.55 13.75 15.25
C LEU A 195 1.88 15.04 14.77
N LEU A 196 1.25 15.04 13.59
CA LEU A 196 0.44 16.16 13.13
C LEU A 196 -0.75 16.40 14.08
N GLN A 197 -1.48 15.34 14.44
CA GLN A 197 -2.62 15.42 15.36
C GLN A 197 -2.21 15.82 16.78
N ALA A 198 -1.00 15.46 17.21
CA ALA A 198 -0.42 15.88 18.48
C ALA A 198 0.04 17.34 18.48
N GLY A 199 0.17 17.98 17.28
CA GLY A 199 0.66 19.34 17.12
C GLY A 199 2.19 19.46 17.12
N GLU A 200 2.91 18.35 16.95
CA GLU A 200 4.37 18.33 16.76
C GLU A 200 4.78 18.82 15.37
N PHE A 201 3.90 18.61 14.39
CA PHE A 201 4.02 19.17 13.05
C PHE A 201 2.87 20.13 12.77
N ASP A 202 3.15 21.20 12.02
CA ASP A 202 2.11 22.07 11.45
C ASP A 202 1.56 21.49 10.15
N PHE A 203 2.46 20.94 9.33
CA PHE A 203 2.14 20.34 8.06
C PHE A 203 2.89 19.03 7.88
N ILE A 204 2.28 18.11 7.14
CA ILE A 204 2.95 16.90 6.70
C ILE A 204 2.78 16.71 5.19
N TRP A 205 3.81 16.22 4.55
CA TRP A 205 3.69 15.70 3.20
C TRP A 205 2.91 14.40 3.22
N SER A 206 1.83 14.37 2.45
CA SER A 206 0.88 13.27 2.46
C SER A 206 0.34 13.00 1.06
N TYR A 207 -0.28 11.85 0.89
CA TYR A 207 -1.14 11.59 -0.24
C TYR A 207 -2.56 12.08 0.04
N GLU A 208 -3.24 12.56 -1.02
CA GLU A 208 -4.64 12.99 -0.91
C GLU A 208 -5.53 11.89 -0.32
N SER A 209 -5.32 10.62 -0.74
CA SER A 209 -6.08 9.48 -0.23
C SER A 209 -6.01 9.34 1.29
N MET A 210 -4.82 9.55 1.88
CA MET A 210 -4.62 9.48 3.33
C MET A 210 -5.33 10.65 4.03
N ALA A 211 -5.15 11.87 3.52
CA ALA A 211 -5.79 13.06 4.09
C ALA A 211 -7.32 12.93 4.06
N ARG A 212 -7.90 12.50 2.94
CA ARG A 212 -9.34 12.25 2.79
C ARG A 212 -9.85 11.16 3.72
N ALA A 213 -9.15 10.01 3.78
CA ALA A 213 -9.54 8.89 4.65
C ALA A 213 -9.56 9.24 6.13
N LEU A 214 -8.76 10.21 6.54
CA LEU A 214 -8.64 10.67 7.94
C LEU A 214 -9.42 11.97 8.22
N GLY A 215 -10.06 12.54 7.20
CA GLY A 215 -10.79 13.82 7.33
C GLY A 215 -9.85 15.00 7.67
N LEU A 216 -8.57 14.92 7.28
CA LEU A 216 -7.61 16.00 7.48
C LEU A 216 -7.82 17.08 6.41
N PRO A 217 -7.82 18.36 6.78
CA PRO A 217 -7.65 19.45 5.82
C PRO A 217 -6.33 19.29 5.07
N TYR A 218 -6.30 19.69 3.81
CA TYR A 218 -5.08 19.67 3.01
C TYR A 218 -5.05 20.76 1.96
N VAL A 219 -3.85 21.14 1.57
CA VAL A 219 -3.58 22.04 0.44
C VAL A 219 -3.34 21.19 -0.79
N SER A 220 -4.17 21.40 -1.83
CA SER A 220 -3.91 20.88 -3.17
C SER A 220 -2.83 21.71 -3.85
N LEU A 221 -1.85 21.05 -4.44
CA LEU A 221 -0.77 21.69 -5.19
C LEU A 221 -1.16 21.85 -6.66
N PRO A 222 -0.50 22.73 -7.43
CA PRO A 222 -0.65 22.76 -8.89
C PRO A 222 -0.36 21.39 -9.52
N THR A 223 -1.13 21.02 -10.52
CA THR A 223 -0.99 19.73 -11.22
C THR A 223 0.38 19.55 -11.90
N GLU A 224 1.09 20.64 -12.15
CA GLU A 224 2.45 20.66 -12.69
C GLU A 224 3.50 20.09 -11.71
N VAL A 225 3.15 19.97 -10.43
CA VAL A 225 4.09 19.53 -9.38
C VAL A 225 3.56 18.42 -8.48
N ASP A 226 2.24 18.17 -8.44
CA ASP A 226 1.61 17.24 -7.48
C ASP A 226 1.70 15.75 -7.85
N LEU A 227 2.27 15.45 -9.01
CA LEU A 227 2.45 14.09 -9.57
C LEU A 227 1.13 13.34 -9.82
N SER A 228 0.03 14.03 -10.11
CA SER A 228 -1.27 13.39 -10.36
C SER A 228 -1.58 13.18 -11.83
N GLU A 229 -1.14 14.09 -12.70
CA GLU A 229 -1.68 14.28 -14.05
C GLU A 229 -0.82 13.55 -15.12
N PRO A 230 -1.35 12.52 -15.80
CA PRO A 230 -0.61 11.81 -16.86
C PRO A 230 -0.10 12.71 -17.99
N ALA A 231 -0.82 13.79 -18.33
CA ALA A 231 -0.39 14.75 -19.34
C ALA A 231 0.87 15.54 -18.95
N GLN A 232 1.22 15.59 -17.66
CA GLN A 232 2.41 16.22 -17.12
C GLN A 232 3.61 15.27 -16.98
N ALA A 233 3.52 14.02 -17.44
CA ALA A 233 4.57 13.01 -17.23
C ALA A 233 5.96 13.47 -17.71
N ALA A 234 6.03 14.19 -18.86
CA ALA A 234 7.30 14.72 -19.38
C ALA A 234 7.91 15.76 -18.42
N ARG A 235 7.09 16.64 -17.85
CA ARG A 235 7.52 17.63 -16.84
C ARG A 235 7.98 16.94 -15.57
N TYR A 236 7.20 15.96 -15.08
CA TYR A 236 7.57 15.24 -13.86
C TYR A 236 8.94 14.55 -14.00
N ALA A 237 9.22 13.97 -15.18
CA ALA A 237 10.48 13.29 -15.46
C ALA A 237 11.73 14.20 -15.43
N GLU A 238 11.57 15.53 -15.34
CA GLU A 238 12.68 16.48 -15.15
C GLU A 238 13.24 16.42 -13.72
N ALA A 239 12.48 15.92 -12.75
CA ALA A 239 12.93 15.72 -11.38
C ALA A 239 13.38 14.26 -11.18
N SER A 240 14.39 14.06 -10.33
CA SER A 240 14.88 12.71 -10.00
C SER A 240 15.46 12.64 -8.59
N VAL A 241 15.35 11.45 -7.99
CA VAL A 241 15.92 11.14 -6.68
C VAL A 241 16.57 9.77 -6.75
N THR A 242 17.80 9.67 -6.24
CA THR A 242 18.52 8.40 -6.12
C THR A 242 18.43 7.90 -4.69
N VAL A 243 18.02 6.65 -4.53
CA VAL A 243 17.88 5.96 -3.25
C VAL A 243 18.57 4.60 -3.30
N ARG A 244 18.72 3.95 -2.16
CA ARG A 244 19.27 2.59 -2.07
C ARG A 244 18.41 1.60 -2.85
N GLY A 245 19.05 0.72 -3.61
CA GLY A 245 18.40 -0.30 -4.42
C GLY A 245 17.90 -1.52 -3.63
N ALA A 246 17.62 -2.59 -4.37
CA ALA A 246 17.08 -3.85 -3.85
C ALA A 246 18.06 -4.65 -2.99
N ARG A 247 19.36 -4.44 -3.18
CA ARG A 247 20.44 -5.12 -2.46
C ARG A 247 21.39 -4.09 -1.84
N ALA A 248 22.11 -4.50 -0.81
CA ALA A 248 23.13 -3.64 -0.19
C ALA A 248 24.19 -3.20 -1.22
N GLY A 249 24.44 -1.90 -1.29
CA GLY A 249 25.39 -1.28 -2.24
C GLY A 249 24.77 -0.83 -3.57
N ASP A 250 23.57 -1.32 -3.92
CA ASP A 250 22.86 -0.89 -5.13
C ASP A 250 22.23 0.49 -4.95
N GLN A 251 22.09 1.22 -6.05
CA GLN A 251 21.35 2.47 -6.13
C GLN A 251 20.31 2.40 -7.24
N VAL A 252 19.18 3.05 -7.01
CA VAL A 252 18.10 3.20 -7.99
C VAL A 252 17.70 4.66 -8.07
N THR A 253 17.60 5.20 -9.29
CA THR A 253 17.12 6.56 -9.53
C THR A 253 15.67 6.51 -9.98
N PHE A 254 14.80 7.11 -9.17
CA PHE A 254 13.41 7.38 -9.54
C PHE A 254 13.31 8.74 -10.21
N LYS A 255 12.67 8.79 -11.37
CA LYS A 255 12.23 10.04 -12.00
C LYS A 255 10.79 10.33 -11.56
N GLY A 256 10.40 11.60 -11.61
CA GLY A 256 9.00 11.95 -11.40
C GLY A 256 8.09 11.31 -12.45
N THR A 257 7.01 10.70 -11.99
CA THR A 257 5.95 10.09 -12.81
C THR A 257 4.61 10.33 -12.14
N PRO A 258 3.50 10.23 -12.88
CA PRO A 258 2.18 10.17 -12.24
C PRO A 258 2.12 9.06 -11.19
N ILE A 259 1.48 9.36 -10.06
CA ILE A 259 1.40 8.40 -8.95
C ILE A 259 0.42 7.29 -9.28
N VAL A 260 0.94 6.07 -9.38
CA VAL A 260 0.16 4.86 -9.61
C VAL A 260 0.52 3.81 -8.55
N TYR A 261 -0.50 3.23 -7.93
CA TYR A 261 -0.37 2.15 -6.97
C TYR A 261 -0.48 0.81 -7.67
N GLY A 262 0.34 -0.13 -7.23
CA GLY A 262 0.32 -1.50 -7.77
C GLY A 262 0.27 -2.56 -6.70
N PHE A 263 -0.16 -3.76 -7.07
CA PHE A 263 -0.01 -4.96 -6.27
C PHE A 263 0.39 -6.16 -7.12
N ALA A 264 0.99 -7.16 -6.47
CA ALA A 264 1.38 -8.42 -7.10
C ALA A 264 1.23 -9.60 -6.13
N VAL A 265 1.06 -10.79 -6.69
CA VAL A 265 1.18 -12.06 -5.97
C VAL A 265 2.59 -12.60 -6.24
N PRO A 266 3.47 -12.73 -5.22
CA PRO A 266 4.80 -13.25 -5.41
C PRO A 266 4.79 -14.69 -5.94
N ARG A 267 5.83 -15.06 -6.73
CA ARG A 267 5.98 -16.44 -7.25
C ARG A 267 6.00 -17.48 -6.14
N ALA A 268 6.74 -17.20 -5.07
CA ALA A 268 6.94 -18.09 -3.93
C ALA A 268 5.93 -17.80 -2.80
N ALA A 269 4.78 -17.17 -3.08
CA ALA A 269 3.74 -16.91 -2.10
C ALA A 269 3.33 -18.22 -1.40
N PRO A 270 3.38 -18.29 -0.05
CA PRO A 270 3.08 -19.51 0.71
C PRO A 270 1.65 -20.04 0.45
N HIS A 271 0.68 -19.13 0.32
CA HIS A 271 -0.72 -19.45 0.03
C HIS A 271 -1.16 -18.77 -1.27
N ARG A 272 -0.44 -19.06 -2.38
CA ARG A 272 -0.60 -18.40 -3.67
C ARG A 272 -2.06 -18.30 -4.11
N ALA A 273 -2.83 -19.40 -4.02
CA ALA A 273 -4.24 -19.42 -4.41
C ALA A 273 -5.11 -18.46 -3.57
N LEU A 274 -4.80 -18.28 -2.29
CA LEU A 274 -5.44 -17.28 -1.43
C LEU A 274 -5.06 -15.87 -1.85
N GLY A 275 -3.78 -15.62 -2.12
CA GLY A 275 -3.29 -14.35 -2.64
C GLY A 275 -3.99 -13.95 -3.95
N GLU A 276 -4.13 -14.89 -4.89
CA GLU A 276 -4.81 -14.68 -6.17
C GLU A 276 -6.32 -14.41 -5.99
N ARG A 277 -7.02 -15.12 -5.09
CA ARG A 277 -8.42 -14.84 -4.76
C ARG A 277 -8.59 -13.46 -4.12
N PHE A 278 -7.68 -13.06 -3.22
CA PHE A 278 -7.72 -11.73 -2.62
C PHE A 278 -7.42 -10.64 -3.66
N ALA A 279 -6.46 -10.86 -4.56
CA ALA A 279 -6.17 -9.96 -5.69
C ALA A 279 -7.40 -9.77 -6.58
N ALA A 280 -8.09 -10.86 -6.94
CA ALA A 280 -9.34 -10.80 -7.70
C ALA A 280 -10.44 -10.06 -6.93
N PHE A 281 -10.55 -10.28 -5.61
CA PHE A 281 -11.49 -9.55 -4.76
C PHE A 281 -11.22 -8.05 -4.76
N LEU A 282 -9.96 -7.60 -4.65
CA LEU A 282 -9.61 -6.18 -4.69
C LEU A 282 -10.08 -5.50 -5.98
N LEU A 283 -10.03 -6.21 -7.12
CA LEU A 283 -10.46 -5.72 -8.42
C LEU A 283 -11.96 -5.86 -8.68
N SER A 284 -12.69 -6.59 -7.85
CA SER A 284 -14.15 -6.74 -7.96
C SER A 284 -14.87 -5.42 -7.69
N PRO A 285 -16.14 -5.23 -8.12
CA PRO A 285 -16.92 -4.05 -7.77
C PRO A 285 -16.96 -3.77 -6.27
N ASP A 286 -17.10 -4.80 -5.43
CA ASP A 286 -17.13 -4.68 -3.97
C ASP A 286 -15.77 -4.24 -3.42
N GLY A 287 -14.68 -4.84 -3.89
CA GLY A 287 -13.31 -4.46 -3.50
C GLY A 287 -13.02 -3.02 -3.84
N ARG A 288 -13.30 -2.60 -5.09
CA ARG A 288 -13.13 -1.20 -5.51
C ARG A 288 -13.98 -0.22 -4.70
N ALA A 289 -15.23 -0.59 -4.39
CA ALA A 289 -16.10 0.24 -3.54
C ALA A 289 -15.52 0.41 -2.13
N ILE A 290 -14.92 -0.64 -1.56
CA ILE A 290 -14.21 -0.55 -0.28
C ILE A 290 -13.01 0.39 -0.40
N LEU A 291 -12.15 0.22 -1.40
CA LEU A 291 -10.97 1.05 -1.59
C LEU A 291 -11.34 2.53 -1.73
N ARG A 292 -12.38 2.85 -2.52
CA ARG A 292 -12.87 4.22 -2.70
C ARG A 292 -13.44 4.82 -1.41
N ARG A 293 -14.20 4.04 -0.65
CA ARG A 293 -14.74 4.48 0.65
C ARG A 293 -13.62 4.82 1.63
N GLU A 294 -12.51 4.13 1.55
CA GLU A 294 -11.30 4.39 2.35
C GLU A 294 -10.38 5.47 1.71
N GLY A 295 -10.90 6.26 0.79
CA GLY A 295 -10.22 7.45 0.24
C GLY A 295 -9.36 7.21 -1.00
N LEU A 296 -9.16 5.96 -1.44
CA LEU A 296 -8.31 5.65 -2.58
C LEU A 296 -9.04 5.89 -3.92
N ASP A 297 -8.38 6.52 -4.86
CA ASP A 297 -8.89 6.69 -6.23
C ASP A 297 -8.61 5.43 -7.07
N ALA A 298 -9.43 4.39 -6.84
CA ALA A 298 -9.31 3.11 -7.51
C ALA A 298 -9.78 3.18 -8.97
N PHE A 299 -8.98 2.60 -9.89
CA PHE A 299 -9.31 2.53 -11.32
C PHE A 299 -10.64 1.80 -11.55
N GLU A 300 -11.38 2.23 -12.58
CA GLU A 300 -12.51 1.46 -13.09
C GLU A 300 -12.02 0.16 -13.73
N LEU A 301 -10.95 0.23 -14.49
CA LEU A 301 -10.28 -0.92 -15.10
C LEU A 301 -8.81 -0.92 -14.67
N ALA A 302 -8.43 -1.90 -13.89
CA ALA A 302 -7.05 -2.11 -13.49
C ALA A 302 -6.18 -2.47 -14.70
N ARG A 303 -4.88 -2.16 -14.64
CA ARG A 303 -3.94 -2.35 -15.74
C ARG A 303 -2.87 -3.36 -15.36
N PRO A 304 -2.84 -4.53 -16.03
CA PRO A 304 -1.78 -5.51 -15.82
C PRO A 304 -0.49 -5.05 -16.52
N VAL A 305 0.64 -5.32 -15.89
CA VAL A 305 1.99 -5.11 -16.43
C VAL A 305 2.77 -6.41 -16.25
N GLY A 306 3.31 -6.95 -17.34
CA GLY A 306 3.95 -8.27 -17.33
C GLY A 306 2.94 -9.42 -17.22
N THR A 307 3.35 -10.56 -16.66
CA THR A 307 2.51 -11.75 -16.52
C THR A 307 1.90 -11.81 -15.12
N VAL A 308 0.58 -11.63 -15.00
CA VAL A 308 -0.13 -11.55 -13.71
C VAL A 308 -0.97 -12.79 -13.36
N GLY A 309 -1.04 -13.77 -14.23
CA GLY A 309 -1.83 -15.00 -14.03
C GLY A 309 -3.29 -14.91 -14.50
N ALA A 310 -3.91 -16.07 -14.74
CA ALA A 310 -5.24 -16.18 -15.33
C ALA A 310 -6.36 -15.53 -14.48
N TRP A 311 -6.19 -15.45 -13.16
CA TRP A 311 -7.15 -14.81 -12.26
C TRP A 311 -7.42 -13.34 -12.61
N ALA A 312 -6.43 -12.64 -13.14
CA ALA A 312 -6.56 -11.25 -13.54
C ALA A 312 -7.39 -11.11 -14.84
N ASP A 313 -7.25 -12.06 -15.78
CA ASP A 313 -7.98 -12.03 -17.03
C ASP A 313 -9.50 -12.11 -16.81
N ASP A 314 -9.94 -12.97 -15.88
CA ASP A 314 -11.36 -13.18 -15.59
C ASP A 314 -12.00 -11.92 -14.99
N VAL A 315 -11.29 -11.25 -14.09
CA VAL A 315 -11.79 -10.01 -13.42
C VAL A 315 -11.76 -8.81 -14.36
N MET A 316 -10.73 -8.72 -15.22
CA MET A 316 -10.61 -7.61 -16.17
C MET A 316 -11.54 -7.74 -17.38
N ARG A 317 -11.93 -8.97 -17.76
CA ARG A 317 -12.91 -9.23 -18.82
C ARG A 317 -14.36 -9.12 -18.36
N ALA A 318 -14.63 -9.24 -17.08
CA ALA A 318 -15.95 -9.03 -16.52
C ALA A 318 -16.37 -7.57 -16.76
N LYS A 319 -16.92 -7.29 -17.95
CA LYS A 319 -17.55 -6.00 -18.24
C LYS A 319 -18.58 -5.74 -17.15
N VAL A 320 -18.45 -4.58 -16.50
CA VAL A 320 -19.53 -4.02 -15.68
C VAL A 320 -20.80 -4.04 -16.55
N PRO A 321 -21.92 -4.64 -16.08
CA PRO A 321 -23.17 -4.68 -16.81
C PRO A 321 -23.70 -3.29 -17.07
#